data_5767223a91e468eeebd45821c5c56ca0
#
_entry.id   5767223a91e468eeebd45821c5c56ca0
#
_cell.length_a   1.000
_cell.length_b   1.000
_cell.length_c   1.000
_cell.angle_alpha   90.00
_cell.angle_beta   90.00
_cell.angle_gamma   90.00
#
_symmetry.space_group_name_H-M   'P 1'
#
loop_
_entity.id
_entity.type
_entity.pdbx_description
1 polymer ?
#
loop_
_entity_poly.entity_id
_entity_poly.type
_entity_poly.pdbx_seq_one_letter_code
_entity_poly.pdbx_strand_id
1 'polypeptide(L)'
;MDYKKKENYKPETLILSYGYVPEWSEYALKPPIYQTSTFVFKSAKDGKKFFELAYGLREKEPSEQIGLIYSRLNNPNLEILEDRLTLYDEAEDCAVFSSGMSAISTTILTFLKPGDKIVYSTPLYGGTYYLFEHFLKSMDIKVLKFYLHENEDNVINLILREKPKIIYIETPTNPTLQMIDIEKFSKISKEINSILIVDNTFLGPIYQKPLKFGADIVIYSATKYICGHSDVVAGAVVGYKNYINEIKKTRTFLGTITDPINAWLLLRSLETLKIRFEKQTENAIKIAHFLKEHKNVKKVYYPLFSEGKQYEIYKKQCLGPGAMISFDINGNEETAFKFLDNLKVFKIAVSLGGTESLAEHPWSMTHSDIENSEKLKIGITESMIRLSIGIEDVQDLINDLKQALDKI
;
A
#
# COMPACT_ATOMS: atom_id res chain seq x y z
N MET A 1 -9.98 14.87 -28.39
CA MET A 1 -8.77 14.89 -27.53
C MET A 1 -8.56 13.49 -27.00
N ASP A 2 -7.34 13.00 -27.01
CA ASP A 2 -7.04 11.70 -26.40
C ASP A 2 -6.77 11.93 -24.92
N TYR A 3 -7.81 11.78 -24.08
CA TYR A 3 -7.78 12.07 -22.64
C TYR A 3 -6.91 11.07 -21.84
N LYS A 4 -6.34 10.07 -22.50
CA LYS A 4 -5.35 9.14 -21.97
C LYS A 4 -3.93 9.38 -22.51
N LYS A 5 -3.72 10.46 -23.25
CA LYS A 5 -2.36 10.85 -23.66
C LYS A 5 -1.61 11.39 -22.46
N LYS A 6 -0.65 10.60 -21.98
CA LYS A 6 0.38 11.06 -21.04
C LYS A 6 1.36 11.96 -21.81
N GLU A 7 0.90 13.16 -22.21
CA GLU A 7 1.82 14.17 -22.77
C GLU A 7 2.93 14.44 -21.75
N ASN A 8 3.93 15.22 -22.08
CA ASN A 8 5.10 15.53 -21.23
C ASN A 8 4.77 16.26 -19.90
N TYR A 9 3.54 16.06 -19.38
CA TYR A 9 3.11 16.62 -18.10
C TYR A 9 3.49 15.70 -16.94
N LYS A 10 3.73 16.31 -15.79
CA LYS A 10 4.02 15.60 -14.54
C LYS A 10 2.75 14.97 -13.95
N PRO A 11 2.89 13.89 -13.13
CA PRO A 11 1.75 13.26 -12.47
C PRO A 11 0.84 14.23 -11.74
N GLU A 12 1.40 15.25 -11.09
CA GLU A 12 0.66 16.28 -10.33
C GLU A 12 -0.29 17.13 -11.21
N THR A 13 0.03 17.27 -12.47
CA THR A 13 -0.84 17.94 -13.45
C THR A 13 -1.88 16.97 -14.00
N LEU A 14 -1.44 15.77 -14.36
CA LEU A 14 -2.31 14.76 -14.97
C LEU A 14 -3.38 14.26 -13.99
N ILE A 15 -3.06 14.13 -12.71
CA ILE A 15 -3.98 13.61 -11.69
C ILE A 15 -5.31 14.39 -11.59
N LEU A 16 -5.33 15.62 -12.04
CA LEU A 16 -6.51 16.51 -11.97
C LEU A 16 -7.56 16.16 -13.03
N SER A 17 -7.18 15.56 -14.17
CA SER A 17 -8.08 15.37 -15.31
C SER A 17 -7.90 14.05 -16.07
N TYR A 18 -6.79 13.33 -15.90
CA TYR A 18 -6.49 12.12 -16.66
C TYR A 18 -7.61 11.07 -16.55
N GLY A 19 -7.94 10.43 -17.67
CA GLY A 19 -8.97 9.39 -17.74
C GLY A 19 -10.41 9.89 -17.71
N TYR A 20 -10.65 11.21 -17.57
CA TYR A 20 -11.98 11.78 -17.52
C TYR A 20 -12.30 12.62 -18.77
N VAL A 21 -13.49 12.43 -19.34
CA VAL A 21 -14.00 13.08 -20.54
C VAL A 21 -15.23 13.91 -20.16
N PRO A 22 -15.11 15.23 -19.98
CA PRO A 22 -16.23 16.08 -19.55
C PRO A 22 -17.45 16.03 -20.47
N GLU A 23 -17.26 15.86 -21.78
CA GLU A 23 -18.32 15.75 -22.79
C GLU A 23 -19.28 14.58 -22.54
N TRP A 24 -18.84 13.55 -21.80
CA TRP A 24 -19.69 12.41 -21.43
C TRP A 24 -20.49 12.65 -20.16
N SER A 25 -20.37 13.84 -19.56
CA SER A 25 -20.97 14.18 -18.26
C SER A 25 -21.44 15.63 -18.21
N GLU A 26 -22.16 16.08 -19.24
CA GLU A 26 -22.71 17.43 -19.35
C GLU A 26 -21.66 18.54 -19.13
N TYR A 27 -20.44 18.30 -19.54
CA TYR A 27 -19.27 19.19 -19.35
C TYR A 27 -18.94 19.50 -17.89
N ALA A 28 -19.35 18.65 -16.95
CA ALA A 28 -18.97 18.80 -15.54
C ALA A 28 -17.44 18.77 -15.38
N LEU A 29 -16.88 19.71 -14.59
CA LEU A 29 -15.43 19.77 -14.35
C LEU A 29 -14.90 18.52 -13.63
N LYS A 30 -15.70 17.90 -12.77
CA LYS A 30 -15.36 16.69 -12.01
C LYS A 30 -16.31 15.56 -12.41
N PRO A 31 -15.81 14.29 -12.41
CA PRO A 31 -16.67 13.18 -12.74
C PRO A 31 -17.83 13.06 -11.75
N PRO A 32 -19.08 12.89 -12.23
CA PRO A 32 -20.20 12.58 -11.35
C PRO A 32 -20.04 11.19 -10.70
N ILE A 33 -20.86 10.93 -9.68
CA ILE A 33 -20.94 9.60 -9.06
C ILE A 33 -21.92 8.75 -9.85
N TYR A 34 -21.42 7.69 -10.51
CA TYR A 34 -22.25 6.75 -11.28
C TYR A 34 -22.74 5.63 -10.37
N GLN A 35 -23.68 5.95 -9.49
CA GLN A 35 -24.24 5.03 -8.51
C GLN A 35 -25.32 4.14 -9.16
N THR A 36 -24.88 3.20 -9.98
CA THR A 36 -25.76 2.20 -10.63
C THR A 36 -25.09 0.83 -10.62
N SER A 37 -25.88 -0.23 -10.53
CA SER A 37 -25.39 -1.59 -10.67
C SER A 37 -25.24 -2.03 -12.13
N THR A 38 -26.06 -1.49 -13.06
CA THR A 38 -26.13 -1.97 -14.43
C THR A 38 -26.21 -0.83 -15.43
N PHE A 39 -25.76 -1.08 -16.65
CA PHE A 39 -25.81 -0.15 -17.77
C PHE A 39 -26.63 -0.76 -18.92
N VAL A 40 -27.40 0.06 -19.62
CA VAL A 40 -28.22 -0.38 -20.76
C VAL A 40 -27.42 -0.42 -22.05
N PHE A 41 -27.74 -1.34 -22.94
CA PHE A 41 -27.12 -1.43 -24.25
C PHE A 41 -28.01 -0.74 -25.30
N LYS A 42 -27.39 -0.13 -26.31
CA LYS A 42 -28.11 0.44 -27.46
C LYS A 42 -28.83 -0.63 -28.29
N SER A 43 -28.24 -1.84 -28.33
CA SER A 43 -28.82 -2.98 -29.05
C SER A 43 -28.35 -4.29 -28.43
N ALA A 44 -29.08 -5.39 -28.71
CA ALA A 44 -28.64 -6.75 -28.34
C ALA A 44 -27.26 -7.10 -28.95
N LYS A 45 -26.99 -6.58 -30.16
CA LYS A 45 -25.69 -6.77 -30.84
C LYS A 45 -24.54 -6.09 -30.08
N ASP A 46 -24.76 -4.90 -29.53
CA ASP A 46 -23.74 -4.21 -28.69
C ASP A 46 -23.53 -4.94 -27.37
N GLY A 47 -24.61 -5.41 -26.75
CA GLY A 47 -24.51 -6.25 -25.55
C GLY A 47 -23.66 -7.49 -25.78
N LYS A 48 -23.92 -8.24 -26.88
CA LYS A 48 -23.10 -9.40 -27.26
C LYS A 48 -21.61 -9.03 -27.40
N LYS A 49 -21.29 -7.97 -28.15
CA LYS A 49 -19.92 -7.50 -28.36
C LYS A 49 -19.20 -7.16 -27.04
N PHE A 50 -19.88 -6.48 -26.12
CA PHE A 50 -19.30 -6.08 -24.86
C PHE A 50 -18.97 -7.29 -23.97
N PHE A 51 -19.84 -8.30 -23.94
CA PHE A 51 -19.57 -9.55 -23.25
C PHE A 51 -18.43 -10.36 -23.88
N GLU A 52 -18.37 -10.44 -25.22
CA GLU A 52 -17.28 -11.10 -25.93
C GLU A 52 -15.91 -10.50 -25.56
N LEU A 53 -15.82 -9.17 -25.48
CA LEU A 53 -14.60 -8.48 -25.09
C LEU A 53 -14.30 -8.63 -23.58
N ALA A 54 -15.32 -8.49 -22.73
CA ALA A 54 -15.15 -8.58 -21.27
C ALA A 54 -14.67 -9.97 -20.82
N TYR A 55 -15.11 -11.02 -21.51
CA TYR A 55 -14.70 -12.40 -21.22
C TYR A 55 -13.50 -12.88 -22.06
N GLY A 56 -12.93 -12.01 -22.91
CA GLY A 56 -11.79 -12.37 -23.75
C GLY A 56 -12.08 -13.45 -24.79
N LEU A 57 -13.33 -13.53 -25.25
CA LEU A 57 -13.75 -14.50 -26.29
C LEU A 57 -13.25 -14.10 -27.68
N ARG A 58 -12.82 -12.88 -27.85
CA ARG A 58 -12.14 -12.35 -29.02
C ARG A 58 -11.22 -11.17 -28.64
N GLU A 59 -10.30 -10.84 -29.50
CA GLU A 59 -9.47 -9.65 -29.36
C GLU A 59 -10.27 -8.38 -29.66
N LYS A 60 -9.82 -7.28 -29.06
CA LYS A 60 -10.38 -5.96 -29.25
C LYS A 60 -9.82 -5.33 -30.53
N GLU A 61 -10.68 -4.86 -31.41
CA GLU A 61 -10.29 -4.04 -32.55
C GLU A 61 -9.70 -2.69 -32.09
N PRO A 62 -8.70 -2.12 -32.79
CA PRO A 62 -8.04 -0.87 -32.38
C PRO A 62 -9.00 0.31 -32.16
N SER A 63 -10.07 0.41 -32.96
CA SER A 63 -11.08 1.48 -32.88
C SER A 63 -12.25 1.17 -31.94
N GLU A 64 -12.29 -0.03 -31.37
CA GLU A 64 -13.42 -0.49 -30.58
C GLU A 64 -13.28 -0.03 -29.12
N GLN A 65 -14.39 0.38 -28.52
CA GLN A 65 -14.48 0.65 -27.08
C GLN A 65 -15.21 -0.49 -26.38
N ILE A 66 -14.70 -0.89 -25.21
CA ILE A 66 -15.43 -1.78 -24.31
C ILE A 66 -16.50 -0.91 -23.63
N GLY A 67 -17.77 -1.20 -23.89
CA GLY A 67 -18.87 -0.51 -23.25
C GLY A 67 -19.06 -0.94 -21.80
N LEU A 68 -19.79 -0.12 -21.06
CA LEU A 68 -20.18 -0.41 -19.69
C LEU A 68 -21.25 -1.52 -19.66
N ILE A 69 -21.12 -2.44 -18.73
CA ILE A 69 -22.00 -3.61 -18.59
C ILE A 69 -22.67 -3.63 -17.22
N TYR A 70 -21.85 -3.76 -16.19
CA TYR A 70 -22.26 -3.97 -14.81
C TYR A 70 -21.17 -3.49 -13.87
N SER A 71 -21.51 -2.77 -12.79
CA SER A 71 -20.52 -2.09 -11.94
C SER A 71 -19.51 -3.03 -11.25
N ARG A 72 -19.81 -4.32 -11.11
CA ARG A 72 -18.83 -5.31 -10.64
C ARG A 72 -17.73 -5.60 -11.68
N LEU A 73 -18.02 -5.39 -12.97
CA LEU A 73 -17.04 -5.55 -14.05
C LEU A 73 -16.31 -4.23 -14.33
N ASN A 74 -17.08 -3.19 -14.59
CA ASN A 74 -16.57 -1.85 -14.86
C ASN A 74 -17.58 -0.76 -14.46
N ASN A 75 -17.05 0.38 -14.04
CA ASN A 75 -17.85 1.56 -13.68
C ASN A 75 -16.98 2.80 -13.94
N PRO A 76 -17.54 3.91 -14.46
CA PRO A 76 -16.74 5.09 -14.81
C PRO A 76 -15.89 5.64 -13.67
N ASN A 77 -16.40 5.67 -12.43
CA ASN A 77 -15.63 6.16 -11.29
C ASN A 77 -14.42 5.24 -10.99
N LEU A 78 -14.60 3.93 -11.10
CA LEU A 78 -13.53 2.96 -10.90
C LEU A 78 -12.48 3.06 -12.01
N GLU A 79 -12.90 3.14 -13.27
CA GLU A 79 -11.98 3.24 -14.42
C GLU A 79 -11.14 4.52 -14.37
N ILE A 80 -11.74 5.68 -14.06
CA ILE A 80 -11.00 6.94 -13.90
C ILE A 80 -10.03 6.85 -12.74
N LEU A 81 -10.43 6.24 -11.61
CA LEU A 81 -9.57 6.04 -10.46
C LEU A 81 -8.38 5.12 -10.80
N GLU A 82 -8.63 4.00 -11.47
CA GLU A 82 -7.61 3.06 -11.91
C GLU A 82 -6.61 3.74 -12.86
N ASP A 83 -7.11 4.50 -13.85
CA ASP A 83 -6.26 5.29 -14.76
C ASP A 83 -5.36 6.27 -13.98
N ARG A 84 -5.89 7.02 -13.01
CA ARG A 84 -5.13 8.00 -12.24
C ARG A 84 -4.10 7.37 -11.29
N LEU A 85 -4.42 6.23 -10.70
CA LEU A 85 -3.50 5.52 -9.80
C LEU A 85 -2.24 5.03 -10.54
N THR A 86 -2.30 4.83 -11.86
CA THR A 86 -1.09 4.46 -12.63
C THR A 86 -0.05 5.57 -12.75
N LEU A 87 -0.45 6.84 -12.54
CA LEU A 87 0.38 7.99 -12.91
C LEU A 87 1.64 8.14 -12.08
N TYR A 88 1.53 7.99 -10.77
CA TYR A 88 2.67 8.17 -9.87
C TYR A 88 3.68 7.02 -9.96
N ASP A 89 3.21 5.79 -10.13
CA ASP A 89 4.06 4.61 -10.28
C ASP A 89 4.58 4.39 -11.70
N GLU A 90 4.04 5.16 -12.68
CA GLU A 90 4.27 4.94 -14.11
C GLU A 90 3.88 3.51 -14.52
N ALA A 91 2.83 2.97 -13.90
CA ALA A 91 2.33 1.62 -14.15
C ALA A 91 1.57 1.55 -15.48
N GLU A 92 1.45 0.33 -16.03
CA GLU A 92 0.69 0.07 -17.26
C GLU A 92 -0.82 -0.02 -16.99
N ASP A 93 -1.22 -0.56 -15.83
CA ASP A 93 -2.63 -0.71 -15.45
C ASP A 93 -2.77 -0.77 -13.91
N CYS A 94 -4.01 -0.64 -13.43
CA CYS A 94 -4.39 -0.67 -12.03
C CYS A 94 -5.70 -1.43 -11.83
N ALA A 95 -5.86 -2.07 -10.67
CA ALA A 95 -7.11 -2.62 -10.18
C ALA A 95 -7.41 -2.09 -8.77
N VAL A 96 -8.64 -1.60 -8.52
CA VAL A 96 -9.08 -1.10 -7.21
C VAL A 96 -9.99 -2.09 -6.50
N PHE A 97 -9.97 -2.07 -5.16
CA PHE A 97 -10.57 -3.06 -4.28
C PHE A 97 -11.26 -2.41 -3.09
N SER A 98 -12.16 -3.16 -2.44
CA SER A 98 -12.90 -2.74 -1.24
C SER A 98 -12.02 -2.60 0.01
N SER A 99 -10.81 -3.14 0.03
CA SER A 99 -9.85 -3.00 1.13
C SER A 99 -8.43 -3.36 0.68
N GLY A 100 -7.40 -2.97 1.46
CA GLY A 100 -6.02 -3.45 1.26
C GLY A 100 -5.94 -4.97 1.32
N MET A 101 -6.65 -5.61 2.26
CA MET A 101 -6.69 -7.07 2.37
C MET A 101 -7.34 -7.74 1.17
N SER A 102 -8.41 -7.17 0.60
CA SER A 102 -8.99 -7.72 -0.63
C SER A 102 -8.08 -7.53 -1.85
N ALA A 103 -7.28 -6.46 -1.91
CA ALA A 103 -6.23 -6.30 -2.90
C ALA A 103 -5.15 -7.39 -2.77
N ILE A 104 -4.65 -7.63 -1.56
CA ILE A 104 -3.65 -8.67 -1.26
C ILE A 104 -4.21 -10.05 -1.57
N SER A 105 -5.34 -10.44 -0.96
CA SER A 105 -5.90 -11.78 -1.08
C SER A 105 -6.28 -12.11 -2.52
N THR A 106 -6.92 -11.19 -3.24
CA THR A 106 -7.26 -11.39 -4.66
C THR A 106 -6.02 -11.56 -5.52
N THR A 107 -4.99 -10.73 -5.31
CA THR A 107 -3.73 -10.85 -6.06
C THR A 107 -3.06 -12.20 -5.82
N ILE A 108 -2.94 -12.61 -4.58
CA ILE A 108 -2.30 -13.88 -4.20
C ILE A 108 -3.09 -15.07 -4.77
N LEU A 109 -4.41 -15.10 -4.60
CA LEU A 109 -5.28 -16.18 -5.10
C LEU A 109 -5.37 -16.23 -6.63
N THR A 110 -5.08 -15.14 -7.33
CA THR A 110 -4.97 -15.13 -8.79
C THR A 110 -3.85 -16.04 -9.28
N PHE A 111 -2.72 -16.03 -8.61
CA PHE A 111 -1.51 -16.69 -9.10
C PHE A 111 -1.15 -17.98 -8.38
N LEU A 112 -1.61 -18.18 -7.13
CA LEU A 112 -1.31 -19.40 -6.39
C LEU A 112 -2.41 -20.45 -6.54
N LYS A 113 -1.98 -21.72 -6.64
CA LYS A 113 -2.82 -22.93 -6.65
C LYS A 113 -2.31 -23.90 -5.60
N PRO A 114 -3.12 -24.87 -5.16
CA PRO A 114 -2.65 -25.96 -4.28
C PRO A 114 -1.34 -26.58 -4.79
N GLY A 115 -0.36 -26.75 -3.90
CA GLY A 115 0.99 -27.22 -4.22
C GLY A 115 2.00 -26.12 -4.57
N ASP A 116 1.56 -24.89 -4.90
CA ASP A 116 2.47 -23.77 -5.15
C ASP A 116 3.16 -23.29 -3.86
N LYS A 117 4.22 -22.48 -4.05
CA LYS A 117 5.02 -21.91 -2.95
C LYS A 117 4.99 -20.39 -3.00
N ILE A 118 4.92 -19.77 -1.82
CA ILE A 118 5.15 -18.35 -1.61
C ILE A 118 6.26 -18.17 -0.58
N VAL A 119 7.15 -17.19 -0.80
CA VAL A 119 8.09 -16.72 0.23
C VAL A 119 7.78 -15.25 0.55
N TYR A 120 7.88 -14.87 1.82
CA TYR A 120 7.63 -13.50 2.24
C TYR A 120 8.66 -12.99 3.24
N SER A 121 8.83 -11.66 3.28
CA SER A 121 9.65 -10.97 4.28
C SER A 121 8.90 -10.82 5.60
N THR A 122 9.59 -10.91 6.72
CA THR A 122 8.98 -10.62 8.02
C THR A 122 9.80 -9.54 8.77
N PRO A 123 9.16 -8.57 9.49
CA PRO A 123 7.72 -8.48 9.79
C PRO A 123 6.85 -8.10 8.58
N LEU A 124 5.56 -8.45 8.65
CA LEU A 124 4.49 -8.04 7.75
C LEU A 124 3.33 -7.43 8.56
N TYR A 125 2.47 -6.68 7.86
CA TYR A 125 1.17 -6.32 8.41
C TYR A 125 0.42 -7.56 8.95
N GLY A 126 -0.15 -7.47 10.16
CA GLY A 126 -0.77 -8.62 10.85
C GLY A 126 -1.81 -9.35 10.00
N GLY A 127 -2.68 -8.62 9.27
CA GLY A 127 -3.67 -9.24 8.38
C GLY A 127 -3.03 -10.06 7.24
N THR A 128 -1.92 -9.60 6.68
CA THR A 128 -1.18 -10.32 5.63
C THR A 128 -0.49 -11.55 6.23
N TYR A 129 0.11 -11.41 7.41
CA TYR A 129 0.70 -12.52 8.16
C TYR A 129 -0.34 -13.63 8.42
N TYR A 130 -1.53 -13.25 8.94
CA TYR A 130 -2.60 -14.21 9.19
C TYR A 130 -3.07 -14.92 7.90
N LEU A 131 -3.25 -14.16 6.82
CA LEU A 131 -3.59 -14.72 5.51
C LEU A 131 -2.59 -15.80 5.09
N PHE A 132 -1.27 -15.52 5.21
CA PHE A 132 -0.24 -16.44 4.75
C PHE A 132 -0.07 -17.65 5.69
N GLU A 133 0.05 -17.40 6.98
CA GLU A 133 0.37 -18.45 7.95
C GLU A 133 -0.81 -19.39 8.26
N HIS A 134 -2.04 -18.92 8.12
CA HIS A 134 -3.23 -19.72 8.45
C HIS A 134 -4.04 -20.07 7.21
N PHE A 135 -4.49 -19.09 6.44
CA PHE A 135 -5.43 -19.32 5.34
C PHE A 135 -4.76 -20.04 4.15
N LEU A 136 -3.61 -19.56 3.66
CA LEU A 136 -2.94 -20.20 2.51
C LEU A 136 -2.45 -21.60 2.82
N LYS A 137 -1.97 -21.85 4.04
CA LYS A 137 -1.58 -23.20 4.47
C LYS A 137 -2.74 -24.18 4.45
N SER A 138 -3.96 -23.73 4.79
CA SER A 138 -5.17 -24.56 4.71
C SER A 138 -5.57 -24.91 3.27
N MET A 139 -5.04 -24.19 2.28
CA MET A 139 -5.24 -24.41 0.85
C MET A 139 -4.12 -25.23 0.19
N ASP A 140 -3.30 -25.94 0.97
CA ASP A 140 -2.15 -26.69 0.48
C ASP A 140 -1.11 -25.83 -0.27
N ILE A 141 -0.93 -24.58 0.16
CA ILE A 141 0.12 -23.69 -0.35
C ILE A 141 1.29 -23.71 0.64
N LYS A 142 2.49 -24.00 0.14
CA LYS A 142 3.70 -23.96 0.97
C LYS A 142 4.13 -22.53 1.21
N VAL A 143 4.00 -22.09 2.47
CA VAL A 143 4.37 -20.76 2.92
C VAL A 143 5.73 -20.77 3.57
N LEU A 144 6.67 -19.96 3.05
CA LEU A 144 8.04 -19.80 3.52
C LEU A 144 8.24 -18.36 3.96
N LYS A 145 9.02 -18.14 5.01
CA LYS A 145 9.37 -16.78 5.47
C LYS A 145 10.88 -16.61 5.62
N PHE A 146 11.35 -15.39 5.52
CA PHE A 146 12.70 -14.99 5.86
C PHE A 146 12.70 -13.74 6.74
N TYR A 147 13.73 -13.62 7.59
CA TYR A 147 13.89 -12.49 8.50
C TYR A 147 14.95 -11.54 7.97
N LEU A 148 14.74 -10.24 8.17
CA LEU A 148 15.66 -9.21 7.67
C LEU A 148 17.00 -9.15 8.39
N HIS A 149 17.10 -9.78 9.56
CA HIS A 149 18.36 -9.93 10.31
C HIS A 149 19.15 -11.20 9.92
N GLU A 150 18.57 -12.09 9.11
CA GLU A 150 19.27 -13.28 8.64
C GLU A 150 20.40 -12.93 7.68
N ASN A 151 21.38 -13.86 7.59
CA ASN A 151 22.40 -13.75 6.56
C ASN A 151 21.75 -13.74 5.17
N GLU A 152 22.04 -12.73 4.40
CA GLU A 152 21.40 -12.50 3.10
C GLU A 152 21.64 -13.62 2.11
N ASP A 153 22.83 -14.26 2.12
CA ASP A 153 23.14 -15.39 1.24
C ASP A 153 22.28 -16.60 1.58
N ASN A 154 21.96 -16.82 2.86
CA ASN A 154 21.06 -17.87 3.29
C ASN A 154 19.63 -17.63 2.78
N VAL A 155 19.16 -16.39 2.81
CA VAL A 155 17.85 -16.01 2.26
C VAL A 155 17.81 -16.24 0.75
N ILE A 156 18.84 -15.80 0.03
CA ILE A 156 18.95 -16.00 -1.42
C ILE A 156 18.98 -17.51 -1.74
N ASN A 157 19.82 -18.30 -1.06
CA ASN A 157 19.92 -19.73 -1.27
C ASN A 157 18.59 -20.45 -0.98
N LEU A 158 17.84 -20.02 0.05
CA LEU A 158 16.50 -20.53 0.32
C LEU A 158 15.58 -20.30 -0.88
N ILE A 159 15.53 -19.07 -1.39
CA ILE A 159 14.66 -18.68 -2.51
C ILE A 159 15.04 -19.44 -3.79
N LEU A 160 16.33 -19.49 -4.12
CA LEU A 160 16.84 -20.21 -5.31
C LEU A 160 16.57 -21.71 -5.25
N ARG A 161 16.68 -22.33 -4.07
CA ARG A 161 16.39 -23.77 -3.85
C ARG A 161 14.90 -24.06 -3.94
N GLU A 162 14.07 -23.28 -3.25
CA GLU A 162 12.63 -23.55 -3.15
C GLU A 162 11.85 -23.12 -4.38
N LYS A 163 12.37 -22.14 -5.15
CA LYS A 163 11.77 -21.57 -6.36
C LYS A 163 10.29 -21.25 -6.15
N PRO A 164 9.95 -20.35 -5.20
CA PRO A 164 8.57 -19.97 -4.95
C PRO A 164 7.98 -19.30 -6.18
N LYS A 165 6.67 -19.43 -6.38
CA LYS A 165 5.97 -18.76 -7.47
C LYS A 165 5.80 -17.27 -7.21
N ILE A 166 5.70 -16.87 -5.94
CA ILE A 166 5.61 -15.49 -5.50
C ILE A 166 6.69 -15.19 -4.47
N ILE A 167 7.36 -14.06 -4.63
CA ILE A 167 8.15 -13.39 -3.61
C ILE A 167 7.37 -12.16 -3.18
N TYR A 168 6.93 -12.12 -1.91
CA TYR A 168 6.17 -11.02 -1.34
C TYR A 168 7.03 -10.25 -0.33
N ILE A 169 7.22 -8.96 -0.52
CA ILE A 169 7.98 -8.10 0.39
C ILE A 169 7.17 -6.86 0.78
N GLU A 170 7.30 -6.44 2.04
CA GLU A 170 6.77 -5.17 2.55
C GLU A 170 7.94 -4.27 2.90
N THR A 171 8.02 -3.10 2.26
CA THR A 171 9.16 -2.18 2.44
C THR A 171 8.74 -0.72 2.31
N PRO A 172 8.96 0.13 3.36
CA PRO A 172 9.46 -0.22 4.70
C PRO A 172 8.52 -1.16 5.46
N THR A 173 9.09 -1.95 6.36
CA THR A 173 8.31 -2.90 7.17
C THR A 173 7.52 -2.22 8.28
N ASN A 174 6.34 -2.74 8.60
CA ASN A 174 5.54 -2.33 9.75
C ASN A 174 5.85 -3.23 10.95
N PRO A 175 6.18 -2.72 12.16
CA PRO A 175 6.37 -1.30 12.50
C PRO A 175 7.82 -0.82 12.49
N THR A 176 8.78 -1.67 12.17
CA THR A 176 10.22 -1.42 12.39
C THR A 176 10.89 -0.55 11.34
N LEU A 177 10.18 -0.21 10.26
CA LEU A 177 10.63 0.67 9.15
C LEU A 177 11.95 0.22 8.48
N GLN A 178 12.25 -1.08 8.54
CA GLN A 178 13.41 -1.65 7.86
C GLN A 178 13.17 -1.71 6.35
N MET A 179 14.23 -1.50 5.59
CA MET A 179 14.17 -1.44 4.13
C MET A 179 14.65 -2.76 3.50
N ILE A 180 13.97 -3.17 2.42
CA ILE A 180 14.35 -4.32 1.60
C ILE A 180 14.77 -3.82 0.22
N ASP A 181 15.89 -4.29 -0.30
CA ASP A 181 16.41 -3.93 -1.62
C ASP A 181 15.56 -4.57 -2.73
N ILE A 182 14.62 -3.78 -3.27
CA ILE A 182 13.66 -4.23 -4.30
C ILE A 182 14.40 -4.73 -5.55
N GLU A 183 15.42 -4.01 -6.01
CA GLU A 183 16.16 -4.40 -7.22
C GLU A 183 16.87 -5.76 -7.05
N LYS A 184 17.41 -6.02 -5.87
CA LYS A 184 18.03 -7.31 -5.56
C LYS A 184 17.03 -8.45 -5.64
N PHE A 185 15.87 -8.32 -5.00
CA PHE A 185 14.81 -9.33 -5.06
C PHE A 185 14.22 -9.46 -6.47
N SER A 186 14.18 -8.38 -7.26
CA SER A 186 13.79 -8.43 -8.67
C SER A 186 14.75 -9.27 -9.51
N LYS A 187 16.07 -9.17 -9.29
CA LYS A 187 17.05 -10.01 -10.00
C LYS A 187 16.84 -11.48 -9.67
N ILE A 188 16.64 -11.80 -8.40
CA ILE A 188 16.38 -13.17 -7.94
C ILE A 188 15.07 -13.70 -8.51
N SER A 189 14.00 -12.92 -8.46
CA SER A 189 12.68 -13.34 -8.97
C SER A 189 12.72 -13.67 -10.46
N LYS A 190 13.44 -12.87 -11.26
CA LYS A 190 13.63 -13.11 -12.69
C LYS A 190 14.42 -14.38 -12.97
N GLU A 191 15.47 -14.67 -12.19
CA GLU A 191 16.29 -15.88 -12.34
C GLU A 191 15.48 -17.17 -12.19
N ILE A 192 14.50 -17.17 -11.28
CA ILE A 192 13.67 -18.36 -10.99
C ILE A 192 12.25 -18.26 -11.56
N ASN A 193 11.95 -17.23 -12.36
CA ASN A 193 10.65 -16.97 -12.96
C ASN A 193 9.52 -16.84 -11.91
N SER A 194 9.80 -16.12 -10.81
CA SER A 194 8.84 -15.76 -9.75
C SER A 194 8.24 -14.41 -9.98
N ILE A 195 7.04 -14.17 -9.47
CA ILE A 195 6.39 -12.86 -9.43
C ILE A 195 6.86 -12.11 -8.19
N LEU A 196 7.48 -10.94 -8.35
CA LEU A 196 7.84 -10.07 -7.23
C LEU A 196 6.69 -9.11 -6.93
N ILE A 197 6.08 -9.26 -5.75
CA ILE A 197 5.02 -8.39 -5.24
C ILE A 197 5.58 -7.53 -4.10
N VAL A 198 5.36 -6.23 -4.18
CA VAL A 198 5.80 -5.26 -3.18
C VAL A 198 4.60 -4.57 -2.56
N ASP A 199 4.40 -4.71 -1.25
CA ASP A 199 3.50 -3.83 -0.50
C ASP A 199 4.23 -2.52 -0.20
N ASN A 200 3.77 -1.44 -0.82
CA ASN A 200 4.38 -0.11 -0.75
C ASN A 200 3.50 0.88 0.02
N THR A 201 2.67 0.40 0.93
CA THR A 201 1.69 1.23 1.65
C THR A 201 2.34 2.34 2.47
N PHE A 202 3.51 2.11 3.10
CA PHE A 202 4.14 3.07 4.03
C PHE A 202 4.80 4.28 3.35
N LEU A 203 5.35 4.11 2.16
CA LEU A 203 5.95 5.22 1.39
C LEU A 203 5.05 5.69 0.24
N GLY A 204 4.02 4.92 -0.07
CA GLY A 204 3.06 5.24 -1.12
C GLY A 204 3.74 5.49 -2.48
N PRO A 205 2.99 5.91 -3.48
CA PRO A 205 3.54 6.14 -4.82
C PRO A 205 4.36 7.45 -4.92
N ILE A 206 4.45 8.22 -3.84
CA ILE A 206 5.18 9.50 -3.80
C ILE A 206 6.66 9.29 -3.47
N TYR A 207 6.95 8.48 -2.44
CA TYR A 207 8.32 8.34 -1.94
C TYR A 207 9.03 7.06 -2.33
N GLN A 208 8.33 6.06 -2.87
CA GLN A 208 8.94 4.85 -3.41
C GLN A 208 8.19 4.37 -4.64
N LYS A 209 8.92 3.96 -5.69
CA LYS A 209 8.37 3.49 -6.97
C LYS A 209 8.89 2.09 -7.28
N PRO A 210 8.33 1.04 -6.70
CA PRO A 210 8.87 -0.32 -6.80
C PRO A 210 8.98 -0.86 -8.23
N LEU A 211 8.07 -0.47 -9.13
CA LEU A 211 8.13 -0.89 -10.55
C LEU A 211 9.43 -0.44 -11.24
N LYS A 212 9.99 0.73 -10.88
CA LYS A 212 11.28 1.20 -11.41
C LYS A 212 12.47 0.36 -10.97
N PHE A 213 12.31 -0.38 -9.88
CA PHE A 213 13.32 -1.30 -9.34
C PHE A 213 13.02 -2.76 -9.71
N GLY A 214 12.04 -2.96 -10.61
CA GLY A 214 11.76 -4.24 -11.24
C GLY A 214 10.76 -5.13 -10.47
N ALA A 215 9.97 -4.58 -9.55
CA ALA A 215 8.78 -5.26 -9.06
C ALA A 215 7.80 -5.52 -10.21
N ASP A 216 7.06 -6.62 -10.16
CA ASP A 216 6.04 -6.95 -11.14
C ASP A 216 4.69 -6.36 -10.77
N ILE A 217 4.39 -6.35 -9.48
CA ILE A 217 3.12 -5.92 -8.89
C ILE A 217 3.41 -5.10 -7.63
N VAL A 218 2.72 -3.98 -7.49
CA VAL A 218 2.75 -3.15 -6.28
C VAL A 218 1.35 -3.08 -5.68
N ILE A 219 1.27 -3.29 -4.36
CA ILE A 219 0.02 -3.26 -3.61
C ILE A 219 0.01 -2.05 -2.68
N TYR A 220 -1.16 -1.45 -2.55
CA TYR A 220 -1.45 -0.36 -1.63
C TYR A 220 -2.71 -0.66 -0.82
N SER A 221 -2.63 -0.50 0.48
CA SER A 221 -3.83 -0.16 1.23
C SER A 221 -4.19 1.29 0.89
N ALA A 222 -5.12 1.48 -0.06
CA ALA A 222 -5.57 2.81 -0.47
C ALA A 222 -6.30 3.56 0.66
N THR A 223 -6.73 2.86 1.70
CA THR A 223 -7.21 3.38 2.99
C THR A 223 -6.25 4.40 3.62
N LYS A 224 -4.93 4.25 3.37
CA LYS A 224 -3.86 5.00 4.05
C LYS A 224 -3.60 6.33 3.31
N TYR A 225 -2.38 6.64 2.94
CA TYR A 225 -2.01 7.91 2.30
C TYR A 225 -2.82 8.26 1.05
N ILE A 226 -3.23 7.26 0.26
CA ILE A 226 -4.00 7.49 -0.97
C ILE A 226 -5.35 8.14 -0.65
N CYS A 227 -6.10 7.59 0.30
CA CYS A 227 -7.30 8.24 0.84
C CYS A 227 -6.92 9.47 1.69
N GLY A 228 -6.15 9.25 2.76
CA GLY A 228 -5.57 10.28 3.60
C GLY A 228 -6.56 11.07 4.47
N HIS A 229 -7.81 10.63 4.62
CA HIS A 229 -8.84 11.33 5.39
C HIS A 229 -9.56 10.42 6.41
N SER A 230 -9.07 9.20 6.61
CA SER A 230 -9.60 8.22 7.59
C SER A 230 -11.08 7.87 7.43
N ASP A 231 -11.65 8.08 6.24
CA ASP A 231 -13.09 7.96 5.95
C ASP A 231 -13.42 6.89 4.87
N VAL A 232 -12.40 6.27 4.23
CA VAL A 232 -12.56 5.23 3.20
C VAL A 232 -11.68 4.03 3.51
N VAL A 233 -12.25 2.83 3.37
CA VAL A 233 -11.50 1.58 3.32
C VAL A 233 -11.43 1.13 1.87
N ALA A 234 -10.21 1.00 1.32
CA ALA A 234 -9.98 0.59 -0.06
C ALA A 234 -8.58 -0.02 -0.26
N GLY A 235 -8.41 -0.71 -1.38
CA GLY A 235 -7.12 -1.24 -1.84
C GLY A 235 -6.86 -0.89 -3.30
N ALA A 236 -5.59 -0.92 -3.70
CA ALA A 236 -5.19 -0.77 -5.08
C ALA A 236 -4.01 -1.69 -5.40
N VAL A 237 -3.98 -2.18 -6.63
CA VAL A 237 -2.88 -2.97 -7.18
C VAL A 237 -2.49 -2.34 -8.51
N VAL A 238 -1.22 -1.99 -8.66
CA VAL A 238 -0.67 -1.45 -9.92
C VAL A 238 0.46 -2.35 -10.42
N GLY A 239 0.68 -2.38 -11.73
CA GLY A 239 1.74 -3.21 -12.29
C GLY A 239 1.66 -3.31 -13.81
N TYR A 240 2.29 -4.37 -14.35
CA TYR A 240 2.22 -4.67 -15.77
C TYR A 240 0.83 -5.19 -16.15
N LYS A 241 0.37 -4.79 -17.31
CA LYS A 241 -1.00 -5.02 -17.80
C LYS A 241 -1.40 -6.49 -17.83
N ASN A 242 -0.48 -7.38 -18.18
CA ASN A 242 -0.73 -8.84 -18.19
C ASN A 242 -1.13 -9.36 -16.80
N TYR A 243 -0.44 -8.94 -15.73
CA TYR A 243 -0.78 -9.35 -14.35
C TYR A 243 -2.09 -8.70 -13.90
N ILE A 244 -2.24 -7.39 -14.15
CA ILE A 244 -3.44 -6.65 -13.69
C ILE A 244 -4.71 -7.18 -14.36
N ASN A 245 -4.66 -7.57 -15.63
CA ASN A 245 -5.80 -8.19 -16.32
C ASN A 245 -6.26 -9.48 -15.64
N GLU A 246 -5.35 -10.36 -15.24
CA GLU A 246 -5.71 -11.60 -14.52
C GLU A 246 -6.27 -11.30 -13.12
N ILE A 247 -5.70 -10.31 -12.43
CA ILE A 247 -6.21 -9.84 -11.13
C ILE A 247 -7.63 -9.27 -11.28
N LYS A 248 -7.91 -8.46 -12.31
CA LYS A 248 -9.27 -7.92 -12.58
C LYS A 248 -10.29 -9.02 -12.86
N LYS A 249 -9.90 -10.09 -13.57
CA LYS A 249 -10.77 -11.27 -13.76
C LYS A 249 -11.13 -11.92 -12.43
N THR A 250 -10.12 -12.20 -11.60
CA THR A 250 -10.32 -12.80 -10.27
C THR A 250 -11.15 -11.89 -9.37
N ARG A 251 -10.88 -10.59 -9.35
CA ARG A 251 -11.67 -9.57 -8.64
C ARG A 251 -13.16 -9.64 -9.01
N THR A 252 -13.45 -9.78 -10.30
CA THR A 252 -14.82 -9.87 -10.79
C THR A 252 -15.56 -11.09 -10.23
N PHE A 253 -14.89 -12.25 -10.09
CA PHE A 253 -15.48 -13.45 -9.54
C PHE A 253 -15.60 -13.41 -8.01
N LEU A 254 -14.57 -12.93 -7.33
CA LEU A 254 -14.58 -12.80 -5.87
C LEU A 254 -15.47 -11.65 -5.37
N GLY A 255 -15.80 -10.68 -6.25
CA GLY A 255 -16.63 -9.54 -5.90
C GLY A 255 -15.93 -8.52 -4.99
N THR A 256 -14.60 -8.52 -4.92
CA THR A 256 -13.79 -7.69 -4.01
C THR A 256 -13.56 -6.26 -4.52
N ILE A 257 -14.50 -5.72 -5.28
CA ILE A 257 -14.42 -4.36 -5.85
C ILE A 257 -14.75 -3.30 -4.81
N THR A 258 -14.29 -2.06 -5.04
CA THR A 258 -14.83 -0.88 -4.32
C THR A 258 -16.10 -0.36 -5.01
N ASP A 259 -16.85 0.50 -4.33
CA ASP A 259 -18.06 1.12 -4.84
C ASP A 259 -17.79 2.50 -5.48
N PRO A 260 -18.73 3.06 -6.27
CA PRO A 260 -18.54 4.34 -6.95
C PRO A 260 -18.34 5.54 -6.01
N ILE A 261 -18.95 5.54 -4.81
CA ILE A 261 -18.81 6.64 -3.84
C ILE A 261 -17.39 6.64 -3.28
N ASN A 262 -16.89 5.49 -2.82
CA ASN A 262 -15.52 5.36 -2.35
C ASN A 262 -14.51 5.66 -3.46
N ALA A 263 -14.75 5.21 -4.69
CA ALA A 263 -13.91 5.56 -5.84
C ALA A 263 -13.88 7.07 -6.10
N TRP A 264 -15.01 7.75 -5.97
CA TRP A 264 -15.09 9.21 -6.12
C TRP A 264 -14.35 9.95 -4.99
N LEU A 265 -14.48 9.50 -3.74
CA LEU A 265 -13.73 10.05 -2.60
C LEU A 265 -12.22 9.88 -2.80
N LEU A 266 -11.78 8.72 -3.29
CA LEU A 266 -10.37 8.45 -3.61
C LEU A 266 -9.87 9.35 -4.76
N LEU A 267 -10.68 9.56 -5.81
CA LEU A 267 -10.36 10.51 -6.90
C LEU A 267 -10.10 11.91 -6.36
N ARG A 268 -10.98 12.40 -5.48
CA ARG A 268 -10.82 13.69 -4.81
C ARG A 268 -9.55 13.75 -3.96
N SER A 269 -9.26 12.68 -3.22
CA SER A 269 -8.11 12.58 -2.32
C SER A 269 -6.78 12.52 -3.07
N LEU A 270 -6.73 11.87 -4.25
CA LEU A 270 -5.54 11.80 -5.09
C LEU A 270 -5.04 13.18 -5.53
N GLU A 271 -5.94 14.14 -5.76
CA GLU A 271 -5.58 15.49 -6.21
C GLU A 271 -4.68 16.22 -5.20
N THR A 272 -4.76 15.87 -3.91
CA THR A 272 -3.97 16.48 -2.83
C THR A 272 -2.97 15.50 -2.18
N LEU A 273 -2.86 14.29 -2.71
CA LEU A 273 -2.00 13.25 -2.10
C LEU A 273 -0.57 13.75 -1.87
N LYS A 274 0.06 14.31 -2.88
CA LYS A 274 1.44 14.78 -2.78
C LYS A 274 1.59 15.89 -1.75
N ILE A 275 0.73 16.89 -1.79
CA ILE A 275 0.76 18.05 -0.87
C ILE A 275 0.61 17.58 0.58
N ARG A 276 -0.34 16.69 0.85
CA ARG A 276 -0.54 16.12 2.19
C ARG A 276 0.67 15.33 2.65
N PHE A 277 1.16 14.42 1.81
CA PHE A 277 2.25 13.53 2.19
C PHE A 277 3.58 14.28 2.36
N GLU A 278 3.84 15.32 1.56
CA GLU A 278 5.00 16.20 1.73
C GLU A 278 4.92 16.94 3.07
N LYS A 279 3.76 17.50 3.43
CA LYS A 279 3.56 18.18 4.73
C LYS A 279 3.71 17.21 5.91
N GLN A 280 3.12 16.03 5.83
CA GLN A 280 3.25 14.96 6.82
C GLN A 280 4.73 14.57 7.02
N THR A 281 5.47 14.43 5.92
CA THR A 281 6.90 14.08 5.95
C THR A 281 7.75 15.19 6.55
N GLU A 282 7.48 16.46 6.21
CA GLU A 282 8.14 17.62 6.82
C GLU A 282 7.95 17.61 8.33
N ASN A 283 6.74 17.40 8.81
CA ASN A 283 6.44 17.29 10.24
C ASN A 283 7.16 16.10 10.88
N ALA A 284 7.14 14.93 10.21
CA ALA A 284 7.77 13.71 10.69
C ALA A 284 9.29 13.86 10.87
N ILE A 285 9.97 14.53 9.96
CA ILE A 285 11.42 14.80 10.08
C ILE A 285 11.72 15.58 11.35
N LYS A 286 10.98 16.67 11.63
CA LYS A 286 11.18 17.49 12.83
C LYS A 286 10.88 16.72 14.11
N ILE A 287 9.80 15.93 14.12
CA ILE A 287 9.42 15.08 15.25
C ILE A 287 10.46 13.98 15.48
N ALA A 288 10.95 13.33 14.43
CA ALA A 288 11.97 12.29 14.57
C ALA A 288 13.27 12.83 15.18
N HIS A 289 13.71 14.03 14.80
CA HIS A 289 14.86 14.69 15.44
C HIS A 289 14.60 15.01 16.91
N PHE A 290 13.41 15.56 17.24
CA PHE A 290 13.03 15.80 18.64
C PHE A 290 13.07 14.52 19.48
N LEU A 291 12.46 13.43 18.96
CA LEU A 291 12.46 12.15 19.66
C LEU A 291 13.87 11.58 19.86
N LYS A 292 14.74 11.71 18.86
CA LYS A 292 16.12 11.20 18.93
C LYS A 292 16.95 11.86 20.04
N GLU A 293 16.64 13.11 20.38
CA GLU A 293 17.36 13.89 21.41
C GLU A 293 16.71 13.79 22.80
N HIS A 294 15.50 13.21 22.90
CA HIS A 294 14.77 13.18 24.18
C HIS A 294 15.29 12.08 25.11
N LYS A 295 15.61 12.43 26.37
CA LYS A 295 16.22 11.53 27.37
C LYS A 295 15.44 10.25 27.66
N ASN A 296 14.10 10.28 27.53
CA ASN A 296 13.21 9.14 27.77
C ASN A 296 12.95 8.27 26.53
N VAL A 297 13.56 8.60 25.37
CA VAL A 297 13.55 7.81 24.16
C VAL A 297 14.84 7.00 24.05
N LYS A 298 14.71 5.70 23.94
CA LYS A 298 15.83 4.76 23.86
C LYS A 298 16.36 4.62 22.43
N LYS A 299 15.46 4.57 21.45
CA LYS A 299 15.79 4.35 20.04
C LYS A 299 14.67 4.89 19.16
N VAL A 300 15.04 5.49 18.04
CA VAL A 300 14.09 5.93 16.99
C VAL A 300 14.33 5.11 15.73
N TYR A 301 13.27 4.54 15.19
CA TYR A 301 13.25 3.86 13.89
C TYR A 301 12.65 4.81 12.87
N TYR A 302 13.44 5.27 11.95
CA TYR A 302 13.04 6.17 10.89
C TYR A 302 14.00 6.02 9.70
N PRO A 303 13.55 5.93 8.45
CA PRO A 303 14.44 5.63 7.32
C PRO A 303 15.61 6.60 7.19
N LEU A 304 15.41 7.88 7.52
CA LEU A 304 16.47 8.90 7.50
C LEU A 304 17.61 8.64 8.51
N PHE A 305 17.34 7.91 9.59
CA PHE A 305 18.30 7.58 10.65
C PHE A 305 18.88 6.17 10.52
N SER A 306 18.55 5.48 9.43
CA SER A 306 19.16 4.19 9.13
C SER A 306 20.66 4.30 8.94
N GLU A 307 21.39 3.23 9.21
CA GLU A 307 22.84 3.16 9.12
C GLU A 307 23.29 2.01 8.20
N GLY A 308 24.52 2.06 7.73
CA GLY A 308 25.13 1.03 6.90
C GLY A 308 24.26 0.65 5.70
N LYS A 309 24.06 -0.65 5.49
CA LYS A 309 23.29 -1.19 4.36
C LYS A 309 21.85 -0.68 4.29
N GLN A 310 21.19 -0.48 5.43
CA GLN A 310 19.82 0.04 5.47
C GLN A 310 19.75 1.48 4.91
N TYR A 311 20.73 2.30 5.22
CA TYR A 311 20.83 3.67 4.68
C TYR A 311 21.11 3.65 3.17
N GLU A 312 22.00 2.77 2.70
CA GLU A 312 22.27 2.62 1.27
C GLU A 312 21.03 2.22 0.48
N ILE A 313 20.25 1.25 1.00
CA ILE A 313 18.98 0.86 0.40
C ILE A 313 17.99 2.03 0.37
N TYR A 314 17.84 2.74 1.49
CA TYR A 314 16.98 3.93 1.56
C TYR A 314 17.38 4.97 0.50
N LYS A 315 18.65 5.34 0.44
CA LYS A 315 19.18 6.34 -0.53
C LYS A 315 18.99 5.91 -1.98
N LYS A 316 19.07 4.62 -2.26
CA LYS A 316 18.96 4.05 -3.59
C LYS A 316 17.52 4.12 -4.13
N GLN A 317 16.53 3.73 -3.31
CA GLN A 317 15.17 3.45 -3.79
C GLN A 317 14.09 4.40 -3.30
N CYS A 318 14.38 5.27 -2.30
CA CYS A 318 13.39 6.17 -1.72
C CYS A 318 13.68 7.63 -2.08
N LEU A 319 12.61 8.38 -2.35
CA LEU A 319 12.64 9.82 -2.63
C LEU A 319 12.47 10.66 -1.36
N GLY A 320 12.12 10.01 -0.24
CA GLY A 320 11.94 10.63 1.07
C GLY A 320 11.63 9.60 2.14
N PRO A 321 11.72 9.97 3.43
CA PRO A 321 11.60 9.02 4.54
C PRO A 321 10.15 8.67 4.91
N GLY A 322 9.16 9.38 4.35
CA GLY A 322 7.75 9.21 4.70
C GLY A 322 7.39 9.80 6.07
N ALA A 323 6.18 9.49 6.53
CA ALA A 323 5.59 10.11 7.72
C ALA A 323 5.26 9.10 8.85
N MET A 324 5.83 7.89 8.78
CA MET A 324 5.76 6.91 9.86
C MET A 324 7.04 6.99 10.71
N ILE A 325 6.87 6.98 12.03
CA ILE A 325 7.98 6.92 12.99
C ILE A 325 7.64 5.83 13.99
N SER A 326 8.61 4.96 14.29
CA SER A 326 8.54 4.11 15.48
C SER A 326 9.67 4.45 16.43
N PHE A 327 9.45 4.29 17.72
CA PHE A 327 10.49 4.50 18.72
C PHE A 327 10.25 3.66 19.97
N ASP A 328 11.34 3.30 20.64
CA ASP A 328 11.30 2.68 21.94
C ASP A 328 11.46 3.75 23.02
N ILE A 329 10.64 3.71 24.05
CA ILE A 329 10.81 4.52 25.26
C ILE A 329 11.67 3.76 26.30
N ASN A 330 12.27 4.50 27.23
CA ASN A 330 12.93 3.90 28.39
C ASN A 330 11.88 3.35 29.35
N GLY A 331 11.73 2.03 29.42
CA GLY A 331 10.74 1.37 30.27
C GLY A 331 10.21 0.09 29.65
N ASN A 332 8.98 -0.25 30.02
CA ASN A 332 8.26 -1.45 29.62
C ASN A 332 6.86 -1.08 29.06
N GLU A 333 5.98 -2.07 28.89
CA GLU A 333 4.62 -1.91 28.40
C GLU A 333 3.81 -0.88 29.21
N GLU A 334 3.87 -0.94 30.55
CA GLU A 334 3.16 0.01 31.42
C GLU A 334 3.63 1.46 31.21
N THR A 335 4.93 1.64 30.94
CA THR A 335 5.49 2.97 30.63
C THR A 335 4.99 3.44 29.26
N ALA A 336 4.88 2.53 28.29
CA ALA A 336 4.31 2.84 26.97
C ALA A 336 2.84 3.25 27.07
N PHE A 337 2.05 2.54 27.85
CA PHE A 337 0.64 2.89 28.10
C PHE A 337 0.51 4.25 28.80
N LYS A 338 1.31 4.50 29.83
CA LYS A 338 1.31 5.79 30.51
C LYS A 338 1.67 6.95 29.57
N PHE A 339 2.62 6.74 28.64
CA PHE A 339 2.94 7.73 27.60
C PHE A 339 1.73 7.98 26.71
N LEU A 340 1.14 6.92 26.14
CA LEU A 340 -0.01 7.03 25.23
C LEU A 340 -1.21 7.71 25.88
N ASP A 341 -1.56 7.34 27.12
CA ASP A 341 -2.70 7.90 27.84
C ASP A 341 -2.53 9.40 28.19
N ASN A 342 -1.30 9.91 28.16
CA ASN A 342 -1.00 11.32 28.38
C ASN A 342 -1.02 12.18 27.10
N LEU A 343 -1.17 11.58 25.92
CA LEU A 343 -1.29 12.33 24.67
C LEU A 343 -2.62 13.11 24.61
N LYS A 344 -2.59 14.30 24.04
CA LYS A 344 -3.73 15.21 23.93
C LYS A 344 -4.11 15.51 22.48
N VAL A 345 -3.13 15.71 21.60
CA VAL A 345 -3.32 15.98 20.18
C VAL A 345 -3.31 14.68 19.41
N PHE A 346 -2.25 13.86 19.56
CA PHE A 346 -2.24 12.52 19.01
C PHE A 346 -3.41 11.70 19.54
N LYS A 347 -4.07 10.95 18.66
CA LYS A 347 -5.14 10.04 19.04
C LYS A 347 -4.60 8.61 19.14
N ILE A 348 -4.96 7.90 20.18
CA ILE A 348 -4.64 6.47 20.32
C ILE A 348 -5.55 5.71 19.35
N ALA A 349 -5.00 5.26 18.26
CA ALA A 349 -5.71 4.50 17.25
C ALA A 349 -4.76 3.73 16.34
N VAL A 350 -5.24 2.62 15.82
CA VAL A 350 -4.62 1.93 14.69
C VAL A 350 -4.89 2.70 13.40
N SER A 351 -4.28 2.29 12.30
CA SER A 351 -4.28 2.97 11.01
C SER A 351 -3.12 3.98 10.87
N LEU A 352 -3.07 4.68 9.75
CA LEU A 352 -2.00 5.62 9.40
C LEU A 352 -2.33 6.43 8.14
N GLY A 353 -1.54 7.46 7.89
CA GLY A 353 -1.57 8.21 6.62
C GLY A 353 -2.72 9.19 6.49
N GLY A 354 -3.56 9.34 7.53
CA GLY A 354 -4.60 10.37 7.62
C GLY A 354 -4.03 11.77 7.84
N THR A 355 -4.90 12.77 7.74
CA THR A 355 -4.54 14.18 8.02
C THR A 355 -4.27 14.41 9.50
N GLU A 356 -4.87 13.60 10.38
CA GLU A 356 -4.66 13.59 11.82
C GLU A 356 -3.49 12.70 12.24
N SER A 357 -2.80 13.09 13.32
CA SER A 357 -1.73 12.32 13.93
C SER A 357 -2.25 11.22 14.85
N LEU A 358 -1.76 9.99 14.64
CA LEU A 358 -2.15 8.81 15.40
C LEU A 358 -0.94 8.18 16.12
N ALA A 359 -1.20 7.56 17.27
CA ALA A 359 -0.23 6.80 18.04
C ALA A 359 -0.80 5.42 18.40
N GLU A 360 0.02 4.39 18.33
CA GLU A 360 -0.35 3.04 18.78
C GLU A 360 0.81 2.33 19.47
N HIS A 361 0.47 1.26 20.18
CA HIS A 361 1.41 0.31 20.76
C HIS A 361 1.41 -0.98 19.94
N PRO A 362 2.36 -1.19 19.01
CA PRO A 362 2.31 -2.34 18.10
C PRO A 362 2.28 -3.69 18.80
N TRP A 363 3.00 -3.80 19.94
CA TRP A 363 3.09 -5.04 20.71
C TRP A 363 1.73 -5.58 21.18
N SER A 364 0.86 -4.71 21.71
CA SER A 364 -0.45 -5.12 22.25
C SER A 364 -1.63 -4.86 21.31
N MET A 365 -1.42 -4.18 20.18
CA MET A 365 -2.48 -3.82 19.23
C MET A 365 -2.30 -4.55 17.89
N THR A 366 -1.60 -3.98 16.93
CA THR A 366 -1.55 -4.49 15.55
C THR A 366 -0.80 -5.81 15.38
N HIS A 367 -0.01 -6.24 16.36
CA HIS A 367 0.75 -7.50 16.37
C HIS A 367 0.44 -8.36 17.61
N SER A 368 -0.73 -8.15 18.23
CA SER A 368 -1.13 -8.86 19.45
C SER A 368 -1.28 -10.37 19.26
N ASP A 369 -1.62 -10.81 18.07
CA ASP A 369 -1.78 -12.22 17.67
C ASP A 369 -0.46 -12.96 17.39
N ILE A 370 0.68 -12.25 17.43
CA ILE A 370 2.01 -12.84 17.24
C ILE A 370 2.59 -13.23 18.61
N GLU A 371 3.20 -14.41 18.69
CA GLU A 371 3.92 -14.90 19.88
C GLU A 371 4.99 -13.90 20.35
N ASN A 372 5.12 -13.66 21.66
CA ASN A 372 6.05 -12.67 22.21
C ASN A 372 7.52 -12.93 21.81
N SER A 373 7.93 -14.20 21.77
CA SER A 373 9.26 -14.59 21.29
C SER A 373 9.51 -14.20 19.82
N GLU A 374 8.49 -14.32 18.98
CA GLU A 374 8.54 -13.93 17.57
C GLU A 374 8.54 -12.40 17.41
N LYS A 375 7.75 -11.66 18.23
CA LYS A 375 7.78 -10.19 18.25
C LYS A 375 9.20 -9.67 18.50
N LEU A 376 9.86 -10.18 19.54
CA LEU A 376 11.24 -9.80 19.87
C LEU A 376 12.21 -10.14 18.73
N LYS A 377 12.05 -11.30 18.11
CA LYS A 377 12.88 -11.75 16.99
C LYS A 377 12.76 -10.83 15.78
N ILE A 378 11.60 -10.28 15.51
CA ILE A 378 11.36 -9.32 14.40
C ILE A 378 11.57 -7.87 14.80
N GLY A 379 12.06 -7.61 16.02
CA GLY A 379 12.43 -6.28 16.50
C GLY A 379 11.30 -5.45 17.06
N ILE A 380 10.15 -6.04 17.38
CA ILE A 380 9.03 -5.38 18.07
C ILE A 380 9.23 -5.56 19.57
N THR A 381 9.33 -4.47 20.32
CA THR A 381 9.55 -4.45 21.76
C THR A 381 8.30 -4.06 22.54
N GLU A 382 8.26 -4.40 23.85
CA GLU A 382 7.18 -4.00 24.76
C GLU A 382 7.10 -2.48 25.00
N SER A 383 8.16 -1.75 24.68
CA SER A 383 8.22 -0.29 24.83
C SER A 383 8.08 0.47 23.53
N MET A 384 7.79 -0.23 22.42
CA MET A 384 7.68 0.37 21.11
C MET A 384 6.38 1.15 20.93
N ILE A 385 6.50 2.39 20.48
CA ILE A 385 5.40 3.25 20.01
C ILE A 385 5.53 3.45 18.51
N ARG A 386 4.41 3.41 17.78
CA ARG A 386 4.36 3.81 16.37
C ARG A 386 3.52 5.07 16.23
N LEU A 387 4.04 6.06 15.53
CA LEU A 387 3.36 7.30 15.18
C LEU A 387 3.07 7.34 13.68
N SER A 388 1.88 7.76 13.33
CA SER A 388 1.51 8.25 11.99
C SER A 388 1.35 9.75 12.08
N ILE A 389 2.20 10.50 11.38
CA ILE A 389 2.24 11.94 11.49
C ILE A 389 1.26 12.60 10.51
N GLY A 390 0.43 13.47 11.03
CA GLY A 390 -0.56 14.27 10.28
C GLY A 390 -0.03 15.62 9.79
N ILE A 391 -0.97 16.49 9.42
CA ILE A 391 -0.68 17.81 8.84
C ILE A 391 -0.83 18.96 9.85
N GLU A 392 -1.05 18.67 11.13
CA GLU A 392 -1.22 19.65 12.20
C GLU A 392 0.03 20.56 12.29
N ASP A 393 -0.06 21.61 13.08
CA ASP A 393 1.12 22.40 13.40
C ASP A 393 2.16 21.55 14.11
N VAL A 394 3.38 21.54 13.59
CA VAL A 394 4.44 20.67 14.09
C VAL A 394 4.87 20.99 15.52
N GLN A 395 4.77 22.27 15.94
CA GLN A 395 5.12 22.64 17.31
C GLN A 395 4.11 22.12 18.32
N ASP A 396 2.81 22.11 17.96
CA ASP A 396 1.77 21.51 18.80
C ASP A 396 2.00 20.00 18.96
N LEU A 397 2.36 19.30 17.87
CA LEU A 397 2.71 17.88 17.92
C LEU A 397 3.93 17.60 18.81
N ILE A 398 4.99 18.41 18.67
CA ILE A 398 6.21 18.28 19.51
C ILE A 398 5.89 18.58 20.98
N ASN A 399 5.09 19.60 21.27
CA ASN A 399 4.69 19.95 22.63
C ASN A 399 3.87 18.84 23.27
N ASP A 400 3.00 18.18 22.49
CA ASP A 400 2.19 17.06 22.99
C ASP A 400 3.05 15.85 23.32
N LEU A 401 3.98 15.46 22.42
CA LEU A 401 4.93 14.39 22.68
C LEU A 401 5.81 14.70 23.90
N LYS A 402 6.32 15.93 23.99
CA LYS A 402 7.16 16.37 25.10
C LYS A 402 6.46 16.25 26.43
N GLN A 403 5.24 16.80 26.58
CA GLN A 403 4.51 16.77 27.83
C GLN A 403 4.12 15.33 28.26
N ALA A 404 3.92 14.41 27.29
CA ALA A 404 3.65 13.01 27.57
C ALA A 404 4.93 12.26 27.99
N LEU A 405 6.05 12.49 27.28
CA LEU A 405 7.36 11.92 27.62
C LEU A 405 7.90 12.43 28.97
N ASP A 406 7.66 13.68 29.35
CA ASP A 406 8.13 14.25 30.61
C ASP A 406 7.39 13.64 31.84
N LYS A 407 6.31 12.90 31.66
CA LYS A 407 5.51 12.25 32.72
C LYS A 407 5.88 10.79 33.00
N ILE A 408 6.78 10.21 32.18
CA ILE A 408 7.20 8.82 32.33
C ILE A 408 8.64 8.68 32.80
#